data_4e4431d1afe55250e1872f809fbeea71
#
_entry.id   4e4431d1afe55250e1872f809fbeea71
#
_cell.length_a   1.000
_cell.length_b   1.000
_cell.length_c   1.000
_cell.angle_alpha   90.00
_cell.angle_beta   90.00
_cell.angle_gamma   90.00
#
_symmetry.space_group_name_H-M   'P 1'
#
loop_
_entity.id
_entity.type
_entity.pdbx_description
1 polymer ?
#
loop_
_entity_poly.entity_id
_entity_poly.type
_entity_poly.pdbx_seq_one_letter_code
_entity_poly.pdbx_strand_id
1 'polypeptide(L)'
;MKLQVLRRSSPQTAVYMTDSLIDELFRQITRFLSGEVEECRWANKERGDNSTACLSLRFLRKDRLGHVLAEVYMELDDGGEFSDHNCCFYINTEYGLLQRFRDQLPKLKQPELFSVVRLNERL
;
A
#
# COMPACT_ATOMS: atom_id res chain seq x y z
N MET A 1 14.04 5.52 -3.36
CA MET A 1 12.83 6.36 -3.23
C MET A 1 12.16 6.13 -1.89
N LYS A 2 11.59 7.16 -1.33
CA LYS A 2 10.92 7.12 -0.04
C LYS A 2 9.46 7.47 -0.21
N LEU A 3 8.56 6.57 0.18
CA LEU A 3 7.13 6.78 0.14
C LEU A 3 6.62 7.10 1.54
N GLN A 4 5.89 8.19 1.67
CA GLN A 4 5.23 8.54 2.92
C GLN A 4 3.80 8.01 2.91
N VAL A 5 3.47 7.20 3.91
CA VAL A 5 2.13 6.66 4.06
C VAL A 5 1.38 7.53 5.05
N LEU A 6 0.29 8.12 4.58
CA LEU A 6 -0.53 9.01 5.39
C LEU A 6 -1.91 8.41 5.61
N ARG A 7 -2.35 8.46 6.83
CA ARG A 7 -3.73 8.23 7.20
C ARG A 7 -4.31 9.57 7.67
N ARG A 8 -5.59 9.79 7.42
CA ARG A 8 -6.29 11.05 7.71
C ARG A 8 -6.12 11.55 9.16
N SER A 9 -6.06 10.62 10.09
CA SER A 9 -5.61 10.87 11.44
C SER A 9 -4.33 10.09 11.63
N SER A 10 -3.37 10.58 12.39
CA SER A 10 -2.18 9.78 12.74
C SER A 10 -2.57 8.30 12.96
N PRO A 11 -1.73 7.33 12.64
CA PRO A 11 -0.29 7.43 12.41
C PRO A 11 0.08 7.62 10.95
N GLN A 12 1.31 8.01 10.76
CA GLN A 12 1.93 8.07 9.45
C GLN A 12 3.32 7.45 9.54
N THR A 13 3.81 6.98 8.42
CA THR A 13 5.16 6.46 8.33
C THR A 13 5.73 6.72 6.94
N ALA A 14 7.04 6.61 6.83
CA ALA A 14 7.73 6.68 5.54
C ALA A 14 8.44 5.35 5.30
N VAL A 15 8.29 4.80 4.11
CA VAL A 15 8.88 3.53 3.75
C VAL A 15 9.75 3.67 2.51
N TYR A 16 10.78 2.86 2.43
CA TYR A 16 11.66 2.84 1.26
C TYR A 16 11.11 1.92 0.18
N MET A 17 11.10 2.43 -1.04
CA MET A 17 10.58 1.72 -2.21
C MET A 17 11.61 1.76 -3.32
N THR A 18 11.76 0.65 -4.02
CA THR A 18 12.51 0.60 -5.27
C THR A 18 11.53 0.58 -6.44
N ASP A 19 12.02 0.88 -7.64
CA ASP A 19 11.19 0.80 -8.83
C ASP A 19 10.65 -0.61 -9.05
N SER A 20 11.44 -1.63 -8.74
CA SER A 20 10.98 -3.01 -8.88
C SER A 20 9.87 -3.36 -7.88
N LEU A 21 9.90 -2.81 -6.68
CA LEU A 21 8.81 -2.99 -5.70
C LEU A 21 7.52 -2.33 -6.18
N ILE A 22 7.62 -1.16 -6.78
CA ILE A 22 6.47 -0.46 -7.36
C ILE A 22 5.89 -1.26 -8.52
N ASP A 23 6.74 -1.78 -9.41
CA ASP A 23 6.30 -2.62 -10.53
C ASP A 23 5.63 -3.90 -10.05
N GLU A 24 6.15 -4.50 -8.99
CA GLU A 24 5.56 -5.69 -8.41
C GLU A 24 4.17 -5.41 -7.85
N LEU A 25 4.01 -4.30 -7.11
CA LEU A 25 2.70 -3.92 -6.60
C LEU A 25 1.71 -3.66 -7.73
N PHE A 26 2.13 -2.96 -8.78
CA PHE A 26 1.32 -2.72 -9.96
C PHE A 26 0.85 -4.04 -10.59
N ARG A 27 1.76 -4.98 -10.76
CA ARG A 27 1.47 -6.29 -11.35
C ARG A 27 0.51 -7.10 -10.49
N GLN A 28 0.73 -7.12 -9.17
CA GLN A 28 -0.11 -7.86 -8.24
C GLN A 28 -1.54 -7.33 -8.23
N ILE A 29 -1.70 -6.01 -8.24
CA ILE A 29 -3.04 -5.41 -8.29
C ILE A 29 -3.71 -5.72 -9.62
N THR A 30 -2.97 -5.66 -10.73
CA THR A 30 -3.50 -5.98 -12.05
C THR A 30 -4.05 -7.41 -12.10
N ARG A 31 -3.32 -8.37 -11.55
CA ARG A 31 -3.75 -9.77 -11.49
C ARG A 31 -5.01 -9.94 -10.63
N PHE A 32 -5.08 -9.21 -9.53
CA PHE A 32 -6.26 -9.24 -8.66
C PHE A 32 -7.49 -8.65 -9.38
N LEU A 33 -7.33 -7.50 -10.02
CA LEU A 33 -8.43 -6.85 -10.73
C LEU A 33 -8.94 -7.68 -11.92
N SER A 34 -8.06 -8.41 -12.58
CA SER A 34 -8.44 -9.27 -13.70
C SER A 34 -9.13 -10.57 -13.28
N GLY A 35 -9.15 -10.88 -11.98
CA GLY A 35 -9.73 -12.10 -11.48
C GLY A 35 -8.78 -13.30 -11.52
N GLU A 36 -7.54 -13.10 -11.90
CA GLU A 36 -6.54 -14.16 -11.96
C GLU A 36 -6.23 -14.75 -10.60
N VAL A 37 -6.26 -13.90 -9.56
CA VAL A 37 -6.04 -14.31 -8.18
C VAL A 37 -7.18 -13.82 -7.30
N GLU A 38 -7.49 -14.58 -6.24
CA GLU A 38 -8.54 -14.24 -5.28
C GLU A 38 -8.10 -13.20 -4.26
N GLU A 39 -6.80 -13.11 -4.03
CA GLU A 39 -6.21 -12.26 -3.02
C GLU A 39 -4.92 -11.66 -3.58
N CYS A 40 -4.69 -10.38 -3.30
CA CYS A 40 -3.44 -9.71 -3.62
C CYS A 40 -2.68 -9.46 -2.31
N ARG A 41 -1.41 -9.86 -2.28
CA ARG A 41 -0.50 -9.59 -1.15
C ARG A 41 0.76 -8.94 -1.67
N TRP A 42 1.20 -7.92 -0.95
CA TRP A 42 2.44 -7.23 -1.29
C TRP A 42 3.03 -6.61 -0.03
N ALA A 43 4.36 -6.56 0.03
CA ALA A 43 5.07 -5.85 1.08
C ALA A 43 6.38 -5.31 0.51
N ASN A 44 6.85 -4.19 1.05
CA ASN A 44 8.13 -3.63 0.65
C ASN A 44 9.31 -4.42 1.24
N LYS A 45 9.08 -5.17 2.31
CA LYS A 45 10.09 -5.98 2.99
C LYS A 45 9.40 -6.92 3.98
N GLU A 46 10.15 -7.81 4.63
CA GLU A 46 9.60 -8.69 5.65
C GLU A 46 9.40 -7.96 6.98
N ARG A 47 8.35 -8.34 7.71
CA ARG A 47 8.11 -7.84 9.06
C ARG A 47 9.22 -8.31 10.00
N GLY A 48 9.58 -7.45 10.96
CA GLY A 48 10.59 -7.78 11.96
C GLY A 48 12.01 -7.39 11.59
N ASP A 49 12.24 -6.99 10.35
CA ASP A 49 13.52 -6.37 9.97
C ASP A 49 13.46 -4.89 10.39
N ASN A 50 14.24 -4.51 11.38
CA ASN A 50 14.19 -3.19 11.99
C ASN A 50 15.09 -2.14 11.30
N SER A 51 15.63 -2.44 10.12
CA SER A 51 16.44 -1.47 9.39
C SER A 51 15.62 -0.33 8.82
N THR A 52 14.41 -0.62 8.34
CA THR A 52 13.46 0.37 7.82
C THR A 52 12.05 -0.09 8.12
N ALA A 53 11.08 0.83 8.01
CA ALA A 53 9.69 0.51 8.26
C ALA A 53 9.11 -0.41 7.17
N CYS A 54 8.29 -1.37 7.59
CA CYS A 54 7.56 -2.25 6.69
C CYS A 54 6.18 -1.67 6.38
N LEU A 55 5.79 -1.76 5.12
CA LEU A 55 4.43 -1.53 4.66
C LEU A 55 3.96 -2.78 3.92
N SER A 56 2.85 -3.34 4.36
CA SER A 56 2.26 -4.53 3.77
C SER A 56 0.81 -4.23 3.39
N LEU A 57 0.43 -4.62 2.20
CA LEU A 57 -0.91 -4.44 1.67
C LEU A 57 -1.51 -5.79 1.30
N ARG A 58 -2.78 -5.97 1.62
CA ARG A 58 -3.53 -7.15 1.24
C ARG A 58 -4.90 -6.72 0.76
N PHE A 59 -5.29 -7.16 -0.44
CA PHE A 59 -6.58 -6.84 -1.03
C PHE A 59 -7.43 -8.09 -1.15
N LEU A 60 -8.67 -8.01 -0.70
CA LEU A 60 -9.63 -9.13 -0.68
C LEU A 60 -10.93 -8.67 -1.28
N ARG A 61 -11.58 -9.56 -2.06
CA ARG A 61 -12.94 -9.29 -2.51
C ARG A 61 -13.91 -9.45 -1.35
N LYS A 62 -14.77 -8.44 -1.19
CA LYS A 62 -15.84 -8.51 -0.18
C LYS A 62 -17.10 -9.17 -0.74
N ASP A 63 -17.37 -8.97 -2.03
CA ASP A 63 -18.58 -9.46 -2.68
C ASP A 63 -18.36 -9.53 -4.20
N ARG A 64 -19.44 -9.79 -4.94
CA ARG A 64 -19.42 -9.86 -6.39
C ARG A 64 -19.68 -8.52 -7.08
N LEU A 65 -19.87 -7.47 -6.30
CA LEU A 65 -20.25 -6.14 -6.81
C LEU A 65 -19.06 -5.20 -6.97
N GLY A 66 -17.84 -5.72 -6.80
CA GLY A 66 -16.62 -4.93 -6.96
C GLY A 66 -16.14 -4.25 -5.69
N HIS A 67 -16.70 -4.59 -4.54
CA HIS A 67 -16.22 -4.07 -3.26
C HIS A 67 -14.99 -4.85 -2.81
N VAL A 68 -14.00 -4.11 -2.31
CA VAL A 68 -12.70 -4.64 -1.93
C VAL A 68 -12.38 -4.19 -0.51
N LEU A 69 -11.83 -5.10 0.28
CA LEU A 69 -11.27 -4.79 1.58
C LEU A 69 -9.75 -4.73 1.44
N ALA A 70 -9.18 -3.62 1.83
CA ALA A 70 -7.72 -3.45 1.88
C ALA A 70 -7.26 -3.54 3.32
N GLU A 71 -6.39 -4.48 3.63
CA GLU A 71 -5.71 -4.58 4.91
C GLU A 71 -4.36 -3.90 4.77
N VAL A 72 -4.09 -2.93 5.63
CA VAL A 72 -2.85 -2.17 5.64
C VAL A 72 -2.13 -2.42 6.94
N TYR A 73 -0.94 -2.99 6.88
CA TYR A 73 -0.03 -3.09 8.01
C TYR A 73 1.13 -2.13 7.77
N MET A 74 1.43 -1.30 8.76
CA MET A 74 2.57 -0.41 8.67
C MET A 74 3.31 -0.30 10.00
N GLU A 75 4.64 -0.28 9.90
CA GLU A 75 5.50 -0.01 11.04
C GLU A 75 5.74 1.49 11.15
N LEU A 76 5.75 1.99 12.37
CA LEU A 76 5.79 3.43 12.63
C LEU A 76 7.22 3.87 12.91
N ASP A 77 7.60 5.00 12.32
CA ASP A 77 8.89 5.62 12.54
C ASP A 77 8.73 6.67 13.65
N ASP A 78 8.77 6.20 14.90
CA ASP A 78 8.58 7.04 16.08
C ASP A 78 9.79 7.05 17.00
N GLY A 79 10.95 6.59 16.50
CA GLY A 79 12.20 6.57 17.25
C GLY A 79 12.48 5.28 17.99
N GLY A 80 11.52 4.33 18.01
CA GLY A 80 11.72 3.00 18.58
C GLY A 80 12.08 1.98 17.51
N GLU A 81 12.05 0.71 17.89
CA GLU A 81 12.18 -0.37 16.91
C GLU A 81 10.90 -0.49 16.09
N PHE A 82 11.04 -0.61 14.77
CA PHE A 82 9.89 -0.65 13.88
C PHE A 82 8.94 -1.80 14.18
N SER A 83 9.45 -2.97 14.56
CA SER A 83 8.60 -4.13 14.86
C SER A 83 7.76 -3.96 16.13
N ASP A 84 8.18 -3.09 17.05
CA ASP A 84 7.47 -2.83 18.30
C ASP A 84 6.38 -1.76 18.16
N HIS A 85 6.48 -0.93 17.12
CA HIS A 85 5.59 0.20 16.90
C HIS A 85 4.95 0.04 15.52
N ASN A 86 3.75 -0.53 15.50
CA ASN A 86 3.05 -0.82 14.26
C ASN A 86 1.56 -0.65 14.42
N CYS A 87 0.87 -0.59 13.30
CA CYS A 87 -0.58 -0.63 13.30
C CYS A 87 -1.07 -1.41 12.08
N CYS A 88 -2.27 -1.97 12.25
CA CYS A 88 -2.98 -2.61 11.17
C CYS A 88 -4.37 -1.99 11.09
N PHE A 89 -4.80 -1.60 9.91
CA PHE A 89 -6.14 -1.05 9.72
C PHE A 89 -6.70 -1.50 8.38
N TYR A 90 -7.99 -1.29 8.21
CA TYR A 90 -8.72 -1.74 7.04
C TYR A 90 -9.34 -0.55 6.32
N ILE A 91 -9.29 -0.59 5.00
CA ILE A 91 -9.92 0.41 4.14
C ILE A 91 -10.94 -0.31 3.27
N ASN A 92 -12.16 0.20 3.26
CA ASN A 92 -13.16 -0.25 2.30
C ASN A 92 -12.97 0.53 1.00
N THR A 93 -12.79 -0.20 -0.09
CA THR A 93 -12.57 0.41 -1.40
C THR A 93 -13.34 -0.37 -2.47
N GLU A 94 -13.13 -0.03 -3.72
CA GLU A 94 -13.83 -0.60 -4.86
C GLU A 94 -12.83 -0.86 -5.98
N TYR A 95 -13.19 -1.71 -6.94
CA TYR A 95 -12.34 -2.01 -8.09
C TYR A 95 -11.89 -0.74 -8.82
N GLY A 96 -12.80 0.20 -9.06
CA GLY A 96 -12.46 1.45 -9.74
C GLY A 96 -11.46 2.30 -8.99
N LEU A 97 -11.60 2.39 -7.66
CA LEU A 97 -10.65 3.13 -6.83
C LEU A 97 -9.30 2.43 -6.77
N LEU A 98 -9.30 1.10 -6.66
CA LEU A 98 -8.07 0.32 -6.66
C LEU A 98 -7.35 0.43 -8.01
N GLN A 99 -8.10 0.45 -9.11
CA GLN A 99 -7.53 0.66 -10.44
C GLN A 99 -6.87 2.04 -10.55
N ARG A 100 -7.50 3.08 -10.04
CA ARG A 100 -6.91 4.43 -9.99
C ARG A 100 -5.64 4.45 -9.16
N PHE A 101 -5.67 3.81 -8.01
CA PHE A 101 -4.49 3.69 -7.16
C PHE A 101 -3.35 3.04 -7.94
N ARG A 102 -3.62 1.91 -8.59
CA ARG A 102 -2.63 1.21 -9.41
C ARG A 102 -2.06 2.12 -10.49
N ASP A 103 -2.93 2.84 -11.20
CA ASP A 103 -2.52 3.67 -12.32
C ASP A 103 -1.66 4.87 -11.90
N GLN A 104 -1.73 5.25 -10.62
CA GLN A 104 -0.91 6.32 -10.07
C GLN A 104 0.46 5.84 -9.58
N LEU A 105 0.65 4.54 -9.40
CA LEU A 105 1.90 3.99 -8.87
C LEU A 105 3.14 4.40 -9.67
N PRO A 106 3.12 4.45 -11.02
CA PRO A 106 4.31 4.88 -11.76
C PRO A 106 4.81 6.28 -11.43
N LYS A 107 3.95 7.15 -10.90
CA LYS A 107 4.35 8.50 -10.48
C LYS A 107 5.36 8.46 -9.34
N LEU A 108 5.37 7.40 -8.55
CA LEU A 108 6.30 7.24 -7.44
C LEU A 108 7.73 6.98 -7.90
N LYS A 109 7.93 6.68 -9.18
CA LYS A 109 9.25 6.48 -9.75
C LYS A 109 9.97 7.77 -10.10
N GLN A 110 9.30 8.92 -9.96
CA GLN A 110 9.87 10.23 -10.29
C GLN A 110 10.53 10.81 -9.05
N PRO A 111 11.88 10.82 -8.98
CA PRO A 111 12.57 11.16 -7.74
C PRO A 111 12.50 12.65 -7.37
N GLU A 112 12.12 13.51 -8.29
CA GLU A 112 12.14 14.95 -8.12
C GLU A 112 10.83 15.53 -7.58
N LEU A 113 9.78 14.73 -7.57
CA LEU A 113 8.47 15.22 -7.21
C LEU A 113 7.94 14.47 -5.99
N PHE A 114 7.45 15.24 -5.05
CA PHE A 114 6.67 14.69 -3.97
C PHE A 114 5.34 14.21 -4.54
N SER A 115 5.14 12.89 -4.56
CA SER A 115 3.94 12.29 -5.11
C SER A 115 3.08 11.72 -3.99
N VAL A 116 1.79 12.01 -4.05
CA VAL A 116 0.80 11.41 -3.15
C VAL A 116 -0.08 10.49 -3.98
N VAL A 117 -0.13 9.23 -3.57
CA VAL A 117 -0.99 8.20 -4.17
C VAL A 117 -2.04 7.82 -3.13
N ARG A 118 -3.31 7.88 -3.52
CA ARG A 118 -4.42 7.68 -2.60
C ARG A 118 -5.24 6.45 -2.98
N LEU A 119 -5.61 5.67 -1.98
CA LEU A 119 -6.41 4.45 -2.16
C LEU A 119 -7.91 4.70 -1.99
N ASN A 120 -8.29 5.66 -1.17
CA ASN A 120 -9.69 5.88 -0.80
C ASN A 120 -10.19 7.29 -1.12
N GLU A 121 -9.63 7.89 -2.17
CA GLU A 121 -10.04 9.23 -2.57
C GLU A 121 -11.46 9.23 -3.14
N ARG A 122 -12.31 10.02 -2.53
CA ARG A 122 -13.66 10.30 -3.00
C ARG A 122 -13.81 11.81 -3.13
N LEU A 123 -13.85 12.27 -4.32
CA LEU A 123 -14.08 13.67 -4.61
C LEU A 123 -15.44 13.84 -5.25
#